data_940a8d45ccb15b0869cf74031773dcc2
#
_entry.id   940a8d45ccb15b0869cf74031773dcc2
#
_cell.length_a   1.000
_cell.length_b   1.000
_cell.length_c   1.000
_cell.angle_alpha   90.00
_cell.angle_beta   90.00
_cell.angle_gamma   90.00
#
_symmetry.space_group_name_H-M   'P 1'
#
loop_
_entity.id
_entity.type
_entity.pdbx_description
1 polymer ?
#
loop_
_entity_poly.entity_id
_entity_poly.type
_entity_poly.pdbx_seq_one_letter_code
_entity_poly.pdbx_strand_id
1 'polypeptide(L)'
;MIFEVKIAVRYLVSARLQSGLLVSGVAVGVVVFTFIAALMNGLSVRLTDDITGNVAHVTLEPALRVPSVFMAPPRGRALYAVQPGHDVKSVIRTYRSVLEVAARMNGVRVAVPEVLGNATLARGEKNVAVAVTGVEAKSANEIAPLSDSMVRGRLDLGVGNVVVGSRLASDLGVDVGDRLILLAARQGPIGAGAGGVRSKVTVIVSGIFTLGVQAVDERVVYMELTSAKKLFDVVDGVSIIELKVDDVWQAPALAERLGRATNLKALSWLDRNARLQEGLRAQASTATMIKAFSLLTIAIGVASALYLSVSRRRSEIGILRSFGIGRGAIVRTFVLQGLLIGTAGALVGAGLGFGFAQVLRVVSMKATGAPSIPIDPRQGEYLAAILLAMACSAIAAVLPAWSASKIDPLEAIQS
;
A
#
# COMPACT_ATOMS: atom_id res chain seq x y z
N MET A 1 2.81 48.11 4.08
CA MET A 1 2.79 46.77 4.68
C MET A 1 2.54 46.73 6.18
N ILE A 2 3.26 47.48 7.03
CA ILE A 2 3.05 47.47 8.50
C ILE A 2 1.66 48.01 8.88
N PHE A 3 1.15 49.03 8.17
CA PHE A 3 -0.18 49.58 8.37
C PHE A 3 -1.31 48.59 8.03
N GLU A 4 -1.20 47.89 6.92
CA GLU A 4 -2.18 46.89 6.44
C GLU A 4 -2.29 45.72 7.43
N VAL A 5 -1.16 45.23 7.95
CA VAL A 5 -1.12 44.17 8.97
C VAL A 5 -1.79 44.62 10.27
N LYS A 6 -1.51 45.85 10.76
CA LYS A 6 -2.15 46.38 11.96
C LYS A 6 -3.67 46.48 11.81
N ILE A 7 -4.17 46.92 10.65
CA ILE A 7 -5.61 46.96 10.37
C ILE A 7 -6.21 45.56 10.33
N ALA A 8 -5.58 44.62 9.64
CA ALA A 8 -6.06 43.24 9.54
C ALA A 8 -6.17 42.57 10.92
N VAL A 9 -5.13 42.71 11.75
CA VAL A 9 -5.16 42.20 13.14
C VAL A 9 -6.22 42.91 13.99
N ARG A 10 -6.34 44.22 13.89
CA ARG A 10 -7.37 44.99 14.64
C ARG A 10 -8.77 44.52 14.24
N TYR A 11 -9.01 44.23 12.95
CA TYR A 11 -10.29 43.73 12.47
C TYR A 11 -10.62 42.34 13.01
N LEU A 12 -9.63 41.48 13.16
CA LEU A 12 -9.81 40.16 13.76
C LEU A 12 -10.12 40.23 15.26
N VAL A 13 -9.41 41.10 15.99
CA VAL A 13 -9.56 41.25 17.45
C VAL A 13 -10.86 41.97 17.81
N SER A 14 -11.33 42.94 17.00
CA SER A 14 -12.58 43.67 17.26
C SER A 14 -13.84 42.82 17.13
N ALA A 15 -13.81 41.78 16.26
CA ALA A 15 -14.94 40.88 16.02
C ALA A 15 -14.62 39.45 16.51
N ARG A 16 -14.26 39.26 17.77
CA ARG A 16 -13.75 38.03 18.37
C ARG A 16 -14.61 36.80 18.07
N LEU A 17 -15.94 36.90 18.24
CA LEU A 17 -16.85 35.77 18.00
C LEU A 17 -16.87 35.38 16.54
N GLN A 18 -16.94 36.32 15.62
CA GLN A 18 -16.92 36.05 14.19
C GLN A 18 -15.58 35.47 13.75
N SER A 19 -14.46 36.04 14.19
CA SER A 19 -13.12 35.53 13.90
C SER A 19 -12.92 34.14 14.48
N GLY A 20 -13.43 33.86 15.69
CA GLY A 20 -13.40 32.53 16.29
C GLY A 20 -14.16 31.48 15.47
N LEU A 21 -15.37 31.82 15.01
CA LEU A 21 -16.15 30.94 14.12
C LEU A 21 -15.45 30.67 12.79
N LEU A 22 -14.75 31.66 12.24
CA LEU A 22 -13.98 31.49 11.02
C LEU A 22 -12.77 30.55 11.19
N VAL A 23 -12.02 30.81 12.25
CA VAL A 23 -10.88 29.96 12.62
C VAL A 23 -11.35 28.52 12.89
N SER A 24 -12.48 28.34 13.59
CA SER A 24 -13.03 26.99 13.83
C SER A 24 -13.48 26.30 12.54
N GLY A 25 -14.10 27.02 11.60
CA GLY A 25 -14.49 26.46 10.29
C GLY A 25 -13.28 25.96 9.49
N VAL A 26 -12.21 26.77 9.43
CA VAL A 26 -10.94 26.34 8.81
C VAL A 26 -10.33 25.17 9.58
N ALA A 27 -10.33 25.23 10.92
CA ALA A 27 -9.78 24.16 11.74
C ALA A 27 -10.47 22.82 11.51
N VAL A 28 -11.82 22.80 11.43
CA VAL A 28 -12.57 21.58 11.11
C VAL A 28 -12.15 21.01 9.75
N GLY A 29 -12.04 21.85 8.71
CA GLY A 29 -11.58 21.40 7.39
C GLY A 29 -10.17 20.78 7.45
N VAL A 30 -9.26 21.39 8.20
CA VAL A 30 -7.89 20.88 8.37
C VAL A 30 -7.86 19.60 9.21
N VAL A 31 -8.70 19.47 10.25
CA VAL A 31 -8.85 18.24 11.02
C VAL A 31 -9.27 17.09 10.09
N VAL A 32 -10.29 17.30 9.27
CA VAL A 32 -10.76 16.28 8.31
C VAL A 32 -9.66 15.91 7.33
N PHE A 33 -8.96 16.90 6.77
CA PHE A 33 -7.85 16.67 5.84
C PHE A 33 -6.74 15.80 6.47
N THR A 34 -6.24 16.21 7.65
CA THR A 34 -5.13 15.53 8.33
C THR A 34 -5.53 14.16 8.86
N PHE A 35 -6.77 14.02 9.33
CA PHE A 35 -7.30 12.73 9.77
C PHE A 35 -7.42 11.72 8.63
N ILE A 36 -7.99 12.13 7.49
CA ILE A 36 -8.06 11.26 6.30
C ILE A 36 -6.66 10.90 5.81
N ALA A 37 -5.71 11.84 5.81
CA ALA A 37 -4.32 11.55 5.46
C ALA A 37 -3.72 10.50 6.42
N ALA A 38 -3.87 10.68 7.73
CA ALA A 38 -3.35 9.74 8.72
C ALA A 38 -3.98 8.34 8.62
N LEU A 39 -5.28 8.27 8.32
CA LEU A 39 -6.00 7.01 8.14
C LEU A 39 -5.57 6.29 6.85
N MET A 40 -5.56 7.01 5.74
CA MET A 40 -5.28 6.41 4.42
C MET A 40 -3.80 6.01 4.29
N ASN A 41 -2.89 6.87 4.72
CA ASN A 41 -1.47 6.57 4.69
C ASN A 41 -1.12 5.46 5.70
N GLY A 42 -1.71 5.49 6.90
CA GLY A 42 -1.55 4.43 7.89
C GLY A 42 -2.04 3.07 7.40
N LEU A 43 -3.19 3.03 6.70
CA LEU A 43 -3.71 1.81 6.07
C LEU A 43 -2.77 1.31 4.95
N SER A 44 -2.27 2.21 4.11
CA SER A 44 -1.34 1.85 3.02
C SER A 44 -0.05 1.25 3.58
N VAL A 45 0.55 1.87 4.60
CA VAL A 45 1.76 1.35 5.24
C VAL A 45 1.51 -0.03 5.83
N ARG A 46 0.42 -0.19 6.59
CA ARG A 46 0.09 -1.47 7.23
C ARG A 46 -0.16 -2.59 6.21
N LEU A 47 -0.95 -2.31 5.15
CA LEU A 47 -1.19 -3.30 4.10
C LEU A 47 0.11 -3.69 3.37
N THR A 48 1.00 -2.72 3.17
CA THR A 48 2.31 -2.98 2.58
C THR A 48 3.15 -3.83 3.51
N ASP A 49 3.28 -3.48 4.79
CA ASP A 49 4.08 -4.20 5.77
C ASP A 49 3.57 -5.64 5.99
N ASP A 50 2.26 -5.83 6.13
CA ASP A 50 1.64 -7.15 6.32
C ASP A 50 1.91 -8.08 5.11
N ILE A 51 1.94 -7.53 3.89
CA ILE A 51 2.19 -8.31 2.68
C ILE A 51 3.68 -8.52 2.47
N THR A 52 4.48 -7.46 2.55
CA THR A 52 5.91 -7.53 2.21
C THR A 52 6.76 -8.15 3.32
N GLY A 53 6.30 -8.10 4.57
CA GLY A 53 6.96 -8.78 5.68
C GLY A 53 7.08 -10.30 5.47
N ASN A 54 6.01 -10.90 4.95
CA ASN A 54 5.83 -12.36 4.88
C ASN A 54 5.92 -12.95 3.46
N VAL A 55 6.18 -12.13 2.43
CA VAL A 55 6.21 -12.55 1.02
C VAL A 55 7.45 -11.99 0.33
N ALA A 56 7.89 -12.66 -0.73
CA ALA A 56 8.97 -12.18 -1.59
C ALA A 56 8.61 -10.85 -2.27
N HIS A 57 9.60 -9.96 -2.37
CA HIS A 57 9.43 -8.68 -3.03
C HIS A 57 9.54 -8.77 -4.56
N VAL A 58 10.36 -9.69 -5.05
CA VAL A 58 10.50 -10.03 -6.46
C VAL A 58 10.53 -11.55 -6.61
N THR A 59 9.83 -12.06 -7.61
CA THR A 59 9.84 -13.49 -7.97
C THR A 59 10.30 -13.63 -9.41
N LEU A 60 11.29 -14.47 -9.64
CA LEU A 60 11.73 -14.84 -10.97
C LEU A 60 11.10 -16.19 -11.34
N GLU A 61 10.38 -16.17 -12.45
CA GLU A 61 9.73 -17.34 -13.04
C GLU A 61 10.36 -17.67 -14.39
N PRO A 62 10.32 -18.91 -14.83
CA PRO A 62 10.73 -19.27 -16.20
C PRO A 62 9.93 -18.45 -17.21
N ALA A 63 10.60 -17.91 -18.22
CA ALA A 63 9.91 -17.21 -19.30
C ALA A 63 8.96 -18.17 -20.03
N LEU A 64 7.72 -17.73 -20.24
CA LEU A 64 6.77 -18.49 -21.07
C LEU A 64 7.34 -18.58 -22.48
N ARG A 65 7.53 -19.77 -22.98
CA ARG A 65 7.89 -19.99 -24.38
C ARG A 65 6.67 -19.67 -25.24
N VAL A 66 6.66 -18.46 -25.78
CA VAL A 66 5.68 -18.11 -26.82
C VAL A 66 6.04 -18.91 -28.08
N PRO A 67 5.11 -19.63 -28.69
CA PRO A 67 5.37 -20.29 -29.95
C PRO A 67 5.81 -19.25 -30.98
N SER A 68 7.05 -19.28 -31.44
CA SER A 68 7.52 -18.39 -32.50
C SER A 68 7.19 -19.04 -33.84
N VAL A 69 6.53 -18.28 -34.73
CA VAL A 69 6.36 -18.71 -36.12
C VAL A 69 7.70 -18.58 -36.81
N PHE A 70 8.35 -19.73 -37.07
CA PHE A 70 9.67 -19.79 -37.70
C PHE A 70 9.68 -19.35 -39.16
N MET A 71 8.52 -19.20 -39.79
CA MET A 71 8.41 -18.83 -41.21
C MET A 71 7.08 -18.11 -41.44
N ALA A 72 7.13 -16.88 -41.96
CA ALA A 72 5.93 -16.26 -42.49
C ALA A 72 5.50 -17.03 -43.75
N PRO A 73 4.27 -17.56 -43.84
CA PRO A 73 3.86 -18.30 -45.03
C PRO A 73 3.76 -17.31 -46.20
N PRO A 74 4.28 -17.70 -47.39
CA PRO A 74 3.96 -16.99 -48.61
C PRO A 74 2.44 -17.07 -48.82
N ARG A 75 1.83 -16.01 -49.34
CA ARG A 75 0.39 -15.82 -49.56
C ARG A 75 -0.39 -17.11 -49.84
N GLY A 76 -1.15 -17.58 -48.87
CA GLY A 76 -2.07 -18.71 -48.99
C GLY A 76 -2.04 -19.63 -47.77
N ARG A 77 -3.18 -19.98 -47.26
CA ARG A 77 -3.57 -20.90 -46.17
C ARG A 77 -2.44 -21.39 -45.26
N ALA A 78 -2.29 -20.81 -44.08
CA ALA A 78 -1.45 -21.30 -43.01
C ALA A 78 -2.15 -22.50 -42.32
N LEU A 79 -1.57 -23.68 -42.41
CA LEU A 79 -1.91 -24.82 -41.56
C LEU A 79 -1.19 -24.58 -40.22
N TYR A 80 -1.93 -24.17 -39.20
CA TYR A 80 -1.41 -24.14 -37.84
C TYR A 80 -1.48 -25.52 -37.22
N ALA A 81 -0.39 -26.24 -37.21
CA ALA A 81 -0.25 -27.39 -36.33
C ALA A 81 0.11 -26.85 -34.92
N VAL A 82 -0.90 -26.59 -34.10
CA VAL A 82 -0.67 -26.43 -32.67
C VAL A 82 -0.40 -27.81 -32.10
N GLN A 83 0.86 -28.22 -32.05
CA GLN A 83 1.23 -29.31 -31.18
C GLN A 83 1.13 -28.78 -29.74
N PRO A 84 0.20 -29.32 -28.90
CA PRO A 84 0.27 -29.03 -27.47
C PRO A 84 1.64 -29.52 -27.02
N GLY A 85 2.47 -28.57 -26.57
CA GLY A 85 3.79 -28.93 -26.04
C GLY A 85 3.59 -29.97 -24.95
N HIS A 86 4.33 -31.05 -24.98
CA HIS A 86 4.44 -31.97 -23.86
C HIS A 86 4.76 -31.12 -22.64
N ASP A 87 4.05 -31.36 -21.55
CA ASP A 87 4.12 -30.66 -20.26
C ASP A 87 5.56 -30.69 -19.71
N VAL A 88 6.44 -29.89 -20.31
CA VAL A 88 7.76 -29.67 -19.76
C VAL A 88 7.57 -28.68 -18.62
N LYS A 89 7.67 -29.18 -17.40
CA LYS A 89 7.73 -28.31 -16.23
C LYS A 89 8.70 -27.17 -16.51
N SER A 90 8.17 -25.96 -16.49
CA SER A 90 8.96 -24.78 -16.72
C SER A 90 9.86 -24.57 -15.50
N VAL A 91 11.13 -24.88 -15.59
CA VAL A 91 12.13 -24.83 -14.51
C VAL A 91 13.30 -23.96 -14.91
N ILE A 92 13.87 -23.25 -13.94
CA ILE A 92 15.08 -22.45 -14.08
C ILE A 92 16.28 -23.39 -13.88
N ARG A 93 16.85 -23.91 -14.95
CA ARG A 93 18.01 -24.83 -14.86
C ARG A 93 19.29 -24.11 -14.42
N THR A 94 19.49 -22.91 -14.89
CA THR A 94 20.68 -22.09 -14.60
C THR A 94 20.52 -21.26 -13.32
N TYR A 95 19.74 -21.76 -12.35
CA TYR A 95 19.39 -20.97 -11.16
C TYR A 95 20.63 -20.49 -10.36
N ARG A 96 21.73 -21.25 -10.35
CA ARG A 96 22.96 -20.86 -9.64
C ARG A 96 23.57 -19.58 -10.22
N SER A 97 23.69 -19.49 -11.55
CA SER A 97 24.18 -18.26 -12.19
C SER A 97 23.22 -17.08 -12.02
N VAL A 98 21.90 -17.35 -11.96
CA VAL A 98 20.89 -16.32 -11.66
C VAL A 98 21.05 -15.80 -10.23
N LEU A 99 21.32 -16.68 -9.26
CA LEU A 99 21.60 -16.28 -7.88
C LEU A 99 22.85 -15.40 -7.79
N GLU A 100 23.91 -15.73 -8.53
CA GLU A 100 25.14 -14.91 -8.59
C GLU A 100 24.86 -13.52 -9.18
N VAL A 101 24.08 -13.46 -10.27
CA VAL A 101 23.67 -12.18 -10.87
C VAL A 101 22.84 -11.36 -9.88
N ALA A 102 21.89 -11.98 -9.22
CA ALA A 102 21.05 -11.32 -8.21
C ALA A 102 21.87 -10.79 -7.03
N ALA A 103 22.82 -11.58 -6.51
CA ALA A 103 23.68 -11.20 -5.39
C ALA A 103 24.60 -10.01 -5.70
N ARG A 104 24.93 -9.76 -6.98
CA ARG A 104 25.74 -8.62 -7.42
C ARG A 104 24.92 -7.34 -7.66
N MET A 105 23.60 -7.44 -7.67
CA MET A 105 22.75 -6.26 -7.89
C MET A 105 22.53 -5.47 -6.60
N ASN A 106 22.81 -4.16 -6.66
CA ASN A 106 22.55 -3.26 -5.55
C ASN A 106 21.05 -3.22 -5.22
N GLY A 107 20.72 -3.35 -3.94
CA GLY A 107 19.34 -3.36 -3.43
C GLY A 107 18.73 -4.75 -3.29
N VAL A 108 19.41 -5.83 -3.72
CA VAL A 108 19.01 -7.21 -3.42
C VAL A 108 19.59 -7.61 -2.08
N ARG A 109 18.72 -7.99 -1.13
CA ARG A 109 19.12 -8.44 0.19
C ARG A 109 19.42 -9.93 0.22
N VAL A 110 18.52 -10.72 -0.37
CA VAL A 110 18.64 -12.18 -0.43
C VAL A 110 17.89 -12.71 -1.65
N ALA A 111 18.37 -13.84 -2.19
CA ALA A 111 17.72 -14.58 -3.26
C ALA A 111 17.67 -16.07 -2.88
N VAL A 112 16.48 -16.64 -2.86
CA VAL A 112 16.23 -18.02 -2.42
C VAL A 112 15.63 -18.84 -3.56
N PRO A 113 16.26 -19.96 -3.93
CA PRO A 113 15.71 -20.86 -4.94
C PRO A 113 14.66 -21.78 -4.32
N GLU A 114 13.51 -21.92 -4.97
CA GLU A 114 12.40 -22.72 -4.47
C GLU A 114 11.82 -23.66 -5.52
N VAL A 115 11.32 -24.79 -5.05
CA VAL A 115 10.52 -25.73 -5.84
C VAL A 115 9.08 -25.69 -5.35
N LEU A 116 8.20 -25.20 -6.20
CA LEU A 116 6.77 -25.13 -5.94
C LEU A 116 6.02 -26.26 -6.64
N GLY A 117 5.04 -26.82 -5.96
CA GLY A 117 4.14 -27.80 -6.57
C GLY A 117 2.87 -28.00 -5.75
N ASN A 118 1.83 -28.48 -6.42
CA ASN A 118 0.59 -28.85 -5.76
C ASN A 118 0.59 -30.34 -5.42
N ALA A 119 0.18 -30.66 -4.22
CA ALA A 119 0.08 -32.02 -3.72
C ALA A 119 -1.22 -32.19 -2.92
N THR A 120 -1.56 -33.43 -2.62
CA THR A 120 -2.61 -33.74 -1.65
C THR A 120 -1.95 -34.26 -0.39
N LEU A 121 -2.26 -33.65 0.75
CA LEU A 121 -1.83 -34.11 2.06
C LEU A 121 -2.92 -35.00 2.63
N ALA A 122 -2.58 -36.25 2.92
CA ALA A 122 -3.52 -37.26 3.38
C ALA A 122 -3.21 -37.72 4.81
N ARG A 123 -4.26 -37.83 5.63
CA ARG A 123 -4.24 -38.46 6.98
C ARG A 123 -5.48 -39.36 7.13
N GLY A 124 -5.29 -40.66 7.04
CA GLY A 124 -6.41 -41.62 7.02
C GLY A 124 -7.36 -41.37 5.84
N GLU A 125 -8.61 -41.07 6.12
CA GLU A 125 -9.62 -40.73 5.10
C GLU A 125 -9.65 -39.23 4.72
N LYS A 126 -9.00 -38.35 5.49
CA LYS A 126 -8.96 -36.93 5.20
C LYS A 126 -7.89 -36.63 4.16
N ASN A 127 -8.30 -35.89 3.14
CA ASN A 127 -7.43 -35.45 2.04
C ASN A 127 -7.61 -33.95 1.83
N VAL A 128 -6.53 -33.18 1.87
CA VAL A 128 -6.52 -31.73 1.65
C VAL A 128 -5.52 -31.37 0.55
N ALA A 129 -5.96 -30.56 -0.41
CA ALA A 129 -5.08 -30.02 -1.43
C ALA A 129 -4.16 -28.94 -0.84
N VAL A 130 -2.87 -29.11 -1.00
CA VAL A 130 -1.83 -28.24 -0.44
C VAL A 130 -0.86 -27.75 -1.50
N ALA A 131 -0.32 -26.57 -1.30
CA ALA A 131 0.83 -26.06 -2.01
C ALA A 131 2.09 -26.43 -1.21
N VAL A 132 3.00 -27.14 -1.84
CA VAL A 132 4.27 -27.54 -1.24
C VAL A 132 5.36 -26.61 -1.72
N THR A 133 6.07 -25.99 -0.78
CA THR A 133 7.25 -25.17 -1.02
C THR A 133 8.49 -25.89 -0.53
N GLY A 134 9.34 -26.28 -1.48
CA GLY A 134 10.65 -26.86 -1.19
C GLY A 134 11.71 -25.77 -1.13
N VAL A 135 12.37 -25.62 0.02
CA VAL A 135 13.38 -24.60 0.27
C VAL A 135 14.57 -25.19 1.02
N GLU A 136 15.77 -24.62 0.86
CA GLU A 136 16.92 -25.01 1.67
C GLU A 136 16.71 -24.63 3.14
N ALA A 137 16.97 -25.54 4.07
CA ALA A 137 16.73 -25.30 5.52
C ALA A 137 17.36 -24.01 6.04
N LYS A 138 18.57 -23.67 5.58
CA LYS A 138 19.28 -22.42 5.97
C LYS A 138 18.66 -21.14 5.42
N SER A 139 17.92 -21.24 4.30
CA SER A 139 17.30 -20.09 3.63
C SER A 139 15.80 -19.99 3.89
N ALA A 140 15.22 -20.95 4.59
CA ALA A 140 13.78 -21.02 4.86
C ALA A 140 13.24 -19.81 5.64
N ASN A 141 14.09 -19.16 6.45
CA ASN A 141 13.72 -17.99 7.25
C ASN A 141 13.99 -16.65 6.56
N GLU A 142 14.58 -16.68 5.37
CA GLU A 142 15.02 -15.45 4.68
C GLU A 142 13.86 -14.73 3.97
N ILE A 143 12.89 -15.48 3.46
CA ILE A 143 11.72 -14.90 2.76
C ILE A 143 10.58 -14.63 3.75
N ALA A 144 10.21 -15.59 4.57
CA ALA A 144 9.21 -15.41 5.61
C ALA A 144 9.84 -15.77 6.97
N PRO A 145 9.49 -15.07 8.07
CA PRO A 145 10.07 -15.31 9.40
C PRO A 145 9.44 -16.58 10.01
N LEU A 146 9.68 -17.74 9.39
CA LEU A 146 9.08 -19.01 9.78
C LEU A 146 9.47 -19.41 11.19
N SER A 147 10.74 -19.20 11.59
CA SER A 147 11.22 -19.53 12.94
C SER A 147 10.47 -18.78 14.04
N ASP A 148 10.20 -17.47 13.80
CA ASP A 148 9.53 -16.61 14.76
C ASP A 148 8.00 -16.83 14.77
N SER A 149 7.50 -17.47 13.71
CA SER A 149 6.08 -17.73 13.50
C SER A 149 5.66 -19.15 13.93
N MET A 150 6.55 -19.89 14.57
CA MET A 150 6.24 -21.25 15.03
C MET A 150 5.29 -21.21 16.24
N VAL A 151 4.15 -21.91 16.13
CA VAL A 151 3.16 -22.07 17.21
C VAL A 151 3.48 -23.32 18.05
N ARG A 152 3.90 -24.41 17.39
CA ARG A 152 4.28 -25.67 18.02
C ARG A 152 5.46 -26.29 17.29
N GLY A 153 6.30 -27.03 17.99
CA GLY A 153 7.47 -27.67 17.43
C GLY A 153 8.58 -26.68 17.07
N ARG A 154 9.35 -27.00 16.05
CA ARG A 154 10.48 -26.18 15.58
C ARG A 154 10.60 -26.22 14.07
N LEU A 155 11.28 -25.22 13.49
CA LEU A 155 11.60 -25.21 12.06
C LEU A 155 12.72 -26.22 11.79
N ASP A 156 12.34 -27.44 11.47
CA ASP A 156 13.24 -28.52 11.06
C ASP A 156 12.79 -29.07 9.71
N LEU A 157 13.51 -28.68 8.67
CA LEU A 157 13.30 -29.13 7.28
C LEU A 157 14.28 -30.25 6.90
N GLY A 158 14.56 -31.17 7.83
CA GLY A 158 15.34 -32.37 7.52
C GLY A 158 14.64 -33.27 6.50
N VAL A 159 15.37 -34.29 6.03
CA VAL A 159 14.83 -35.26 5.08
C VAL A 159 13.60 -35.97 5.66
N GLY A 160 12.47 -35.84 5.00
CA GLY A 160 11.19 -36.41 5.44
C GLY A 160 10.42 -35.57 6.46
N ASN A 161 10.96 -34.44 6.93
CA ASN A 161 10.26 -33.52 7.81
C ASN A 161 9.52 -32.44 7.02
N VAL A 162 8.38 -32.01 7.57
CA VAL A 162 7.58 -30.91 7.01
C VAL A 162 7.09 -29.99 8.11
N VAL A 163 6.93 -28.72 7.73
CA VAL A 163 6.28 -27.70 8.58
C VAL A 163 4.98 -27.28 7.92
N VAL A 164 3.89 -27.30 8.68
CA VAL A 164 2.53 -27.09 8.17
C VAL A 164 1.89 -25.85 8.80
N GLY A 165 1.00 -25.18 8.05
CA GLY A 165 0.25 -24.07 8.57
C GLY A 165 -0.72 -24.46 9.69
N SER A 166 -0.99 -23.58 10.63
CA SER A 166 -1.78 -23.86 11.83
C SER A 166 -3.24 -24.23 11.53
N ARG A 167 -3.85 -23.61 10.53
CA ARG A 167 -5.21 -23.95 10.09
C ARG A 167 -5.26 -25.31 9.40
N LEU A 168 -4.29 -25.59 8.51
CA LEU A 168 -4.15 -26.89 7.86
C LEU A 168 -3.98 -28.01 8.91
N ALA A 169 -3.14 -27.77 9.94
CA ALA A 169 -2.96 -28.72 11.03
C ALA A 169 -4.27 -28.97 11.79
N SER A 170 -5.04 -27.91 12.08
CA SER A 170 -6.34 -28.00 12.75
C SER A 170 -7.37 -28.78 11.91
N ASP A 171 -7.46 -28.52 10.61
CA ASP A 171 -8.43 -29.15 9.70
C ASP A 171 -8.17 -30.67 9.55
N LEU A 172 -6.90 -31.05 9.49
CA LEU A 172 -6.48 -32.46 9.45
C LEU A 172 -6.47 -33.09 10.85
N GLY A 173 -6.49 -32.31 11.91
CA GLY A 173 -6.37 -32.77 13.29
C GLY A 173 -4.99 -33.36 13.60
N VAL A 174 -3.90 -32.77 13.05
CA VAL A 174 -2.52 -33.24 13.22
C VAL A 174 -1.74 -32.41 14.22
N ASP A 175 -0.77 -33.04 14.88
CA ASP A 175 0.16 -32.37 15.77
C ASP A 175 1.61 -32.74 15.41
N VAL A 176 2.55 -32.10 16.08
CA VAL A 176 3.99 -32.35 15.90
C VAL A 176 4.34 -33.82 16.20
N GLY A 177 5.06 -34.46 15.29
CA GLY A 177 5.41 -35.86 15.35
C GLY A 177 4.49 -36.80 14.55
N ASP A 178 3.32 -36.32 14.10
CA ASP A 178 2.39 -37.11 13.30
C ASP A 178 2.96 -37.42 11.92
N ARG A 179 2.63 -38.60 11.40
CA ARG A 179 3.00 -39.04 10.04
C ARG A 179 1.88 -38.75 9.06
N LEU A 180 2.23 -38.11 7.96
CA LEU A 180 1.31 -37.76 6.88
C LEU A 180 1.84 -38.30 5.55
N ILE A 181 0.95 -38.35 4.57
CA ILE A 181 1.29 -38.80 3.22
C ILE A 181 1.08 -37.66 2.25
N LEU A 182 2.15 -37.24 1.57
CA LEU A 182 2.09 -36.32 0.45
C LEU A 182 1.94 -37.08 -0.86
N LEU A 183 0.92 -36.76 -1.63
CA LEU A 183 0.57 -37.32 -2.92
C LEU A 183 0.73 -36.27 -4.00
N ALA A 184 1.77 -36.32 -4.84
CA ALA A 184 1.92 -35.43 -5.97
C ALA A 184 1.11 -35.98 -7.17
N ALA A 185 0.23 -35.13 -7.71
CA ALA A 185 -0.54 -35.47 -8.89
C ALA A 185 0.37 -35.53 -10.15
N ARG A 186 0.08 -36.44 -11.06
CA ARG A 186 0.63 -36.42 -12.39
C ARG A 186 -0.04 -35.31 -13.19
N GLN A 187 0.72 -34.31 -13.60
CA GLN A 187 0.25 -33.38 -14.62
C GLN A 187 0.36 -34.08 -15.97
N GLY A 188 -0.76 -34.57 -16.49
CA GLY A 188 -0.87 -35.12 -17.84
C GLY A 188 -1.53 -34.11 -18.79
N PRO A 189 -1.42 -34.28 -20.12
CA PRO A 189 -2.11 -33.44 -21.08
C PRO A 189 -3.61 -33.47 -20.82
N ILE A 190 -4.27 -32.29 -20.98
CA ILE A 190 -5.72 -32.14 -20.86
C ILE A 190 -6.38 -33.13 -21.83
N GLY A 191 -7.04 -34.17 -21.31
CA GLY A 191 -7.68 -35.24 -22.13
C GLY A 191 -7.15 -36.66 -21.91
N ALA A 192 -5.97 -36.86 -21.31
CA ALA A 192 -5.55 -38.16 -20.82
C ALA A 192 -6.13 -38.37 -19.43
N GLY A 193 -7.04 -39.29 -19.28
CA GLY A 193 -7.88 -39.57 -18.11
C GLY A 193 -7.23 -39.28 -16.74
N ALA A 194 -8.01 -38.71 -15.88
CA ALA A 194 -7.65 -38.14 -14.61
C ALA A 194 -6.71 -38.98 -13.74
N GLY A 195 -5.62 -38.34 -13.24
CA GLY A 195 -5.28 -38.47 -11.83
C GLY A 195 -4.56 -39.75 -11.40
N GLY A 196 -3.49 -40.19 -12.10
CA GLY A 196 -2.55 -41.08 -11.45
C GLY A 196 -1.67 -40.34 -10.43
N VAL A 197 -1.57 -40.88 -9.21
CA VAL A 197 -0.57 -40.42 -8.23
C VAL A 197 0.82 -40.71 -8.81
N ARG A 198 1.63 -39.64 -9.02
CA ARG A 198 2.96 -39.79 -9.59
C ARG A 198 4.00 -40.14 -8.53
N SER A 199 3.88 -39.55 -7.38
CA SER A 199 4.79 -39.77 -6.27
C SER A 199 4.03 -39.76 -4.95
N LYS A 200 4.43 -40.68 -4.06
CA LYS A 200 3.89 -40.79 -2.70
C LYS A 200 5.08 -40.76 -1.75
N VAL A 201 5.06 -39.78 -0.83
CA VAL A 201 6.11 -39.64 0.18
C VAL A 201 5.47 -39.53 1.58
N THR A 202 5.97 -40.33 2.50
CA THR A 202 5.58 -40.20 3.91
C THR A 202 6.46 -39.14 4.57
N VAL A 203 5.82 -38.21 5.28
CA VAL A 203 6.47 -37.08 5.93
C VAL A 203 6.06 -37.01 7.41
N ILE A 204 6.90 -36.41 8.23
CA ILE A 204 6.66 -36.19 9.66
C ILE A 204 6.50 -34.69 9.90
N VAL A 205 5.49 -34.30 10.65
CA VAL A 205 5.28 -32.90 11.04
C VAL A 205 6.32 -32.52 12.11
N SER A 206 7.29 -31.67 11.77
CA SER A 206 8.31 -31.17 12.70
C SER A 206 7.87 -29.89 13.42
N GLY A 207 6.94 -29.15 12.82
CA GLY A 207 6.43 -27.92 13.38
C GLY A 207 5.17 -27.41 12.73
N ILE A 208 4.49 -26.54 13.43
CA ILE A 208 3.24 -25.88 13.02
C ILE A 208 3.47 -24.38 13.14
N PHE A 209 3.27 -23.65 12.03
CA PHE A 209 3.48 -22.20 11.95
C PHE A 209 2.19 -21.43 11.73
N THR A 210 2.20 -20.12 12.02
CA THR A 210 1.17 -19.17 11.61
C THR A 210 1.81 -17.85 11.18
N LEU A 211 1.57 -17.47 9.93
CA LEU A 211 2.03 -16.19 9.37
C LEU A 211 0.92 -15.12 9.41
N GLY A 212 -0.30 -15.48 9.84
CA GLY A 212 -1.44 -14.58 9.85
C GLY A 212 -2.06 -14.34 8.47
N VAL A 213 -1.53 -14.99 7.42
CA VAL A 213 -2.07 -14.95 6.06
C VAL A 213 -2.88 -16.22 5.84
N GLN A 214 -4.20 -16.08 5.80
CA GLN A 214 -5.15 -17.20 5.77
C GLN A 214 -4.80 -18.23 4.68
N ALA A 215 -4.54 -17.81 3.46
CA ALA A 215 -4.24 -18.69 2.34
C ALA A 215 -2.94 -19.51 2.54
N VAL A 216 -1.97 -18.96 3.27
CA VAL A 216 -0.72 -19.65 3.60
C VAL A 216 -0.96 -20.61 4.75
N ASP A 217 -1.62 -20.18 5.82
CA ASP A 217 -1.87 -20.98 7.03
C ASP A 217 -2.81 -22.17 6.76
N GLU A 218 -3.66 -22.09 5.72
CA GLU A 218 -4.61 -23.15 5.33
C GLU A 218 -4.04 -24.17 4.33
N ARG A 219 -3.03 -23.79 3.51
CA ARG A 219 -2.68 -24.60 2.33
C ARG A 219 -1.21 -24.81 2.10
N VAL A 220 -0.30 -24.11 2.80
CA VAL A 220 1.14 -24.22 2.52
C VAL A 220 1.81 -25.23 3.44
N VAL A 221 2.66 -26.03 2.83
CA VAL A 221 3.55 -27.00 3.49
C VAL A 221 4.98 -26.73 3.05
N TYR A 222 5.87 -26.44 3.99
CA TYR A 222 7.29 -26.29 3.73
C TYR A 222 8.02 -27.63 3.92
N MET A 223 8.94 -27.92 3.02
CA MET A 223 9.81 -29.09 3.10
C MET A 223 11.21 -28.77 2.56
N GLU A 224 12.14 -29.69 2.76
CA GLU A 224 13.49 -29.56 2.24
C GLU A 224 13.51 -29.59 0.70
N LEU A 225 14.36 -28.74 0.10
CA LEU A 225 14.43 -28.52 -1.36
C LEU A 225 14.66 -29.80 -2.16
N THR A 226 15.59 -30.67 -1.71
CA THR A 226 15.91 -31.94 -2.42
C THR A 226 14.74 -32.92 -2.35
N SER A 227 14.03 -32.93 -1.21
CA SER A 227 12.83 -33.77 -1.03
C SER A 227 11.69 -33.31 -1.94
N ALA A 228 11.49 -31.98 -2.06
CA ALA A 228 10.51 -31.41 -2.98
C ALA A 228 10.88 -31.68 -4.46
N LYS A 229 12.16 -31.59 -4.84
CA LYS A 229 12.62 -31.98 -6.17
C LYS A 229 12.26 -33.41 -6.51
N LYS A 230 12.46 -34.35 -5.60
CA LYS A 230 12.09 -35.75 -5.75
C LYS A 230 10.57 -35.94 -5.85
N LEU A 231 9.81 -35.26 -4.97
CA LEU A 231 8.34 -35.36 -4.96
C LEU A 231 7.74 -34.91 -6.29
N PHE A 232 8.24 -33.81 -6.84
CA PHE A 232 7.73 -33.23 -8.08
C PHE A 232 8.50 -33.64 -9.33
N ASP A 233 9.50 -34.51 -9.23
CA ASP A 233 10.33 -34.99 -10.35
C ASP A 233 11.00 -33.81 -11.11
N VAL A 234 11.60 -32.91 -10.33
CA VAL A 234 12.42 -31.82 -10.83
C VAL A 234 13.88 -32.30 -10.80
N VAL A 235 14.34 -32.89 -11.90
CA VAL A 235 15.69 -33.49 -11.96
C VAL A 235 16.76 -32.41 -11.83
N ASP A 236 16.60 -31.31 -12.55
CA ASP A 236 17.57 -30.21 -12.56
C ASP A 236 16.85 -28.87 -12.59
N GLY A 237 17.33 -27.94 -11.75
CA GLY A 237 16.74 -26.58 -11.64
C GLY A 237 15.84 -26.38 -10.43
N VAL A 238 15.11 -25.27 -10.49
CA VAL A 238 14.11 -24.83 -9.49
C VAL A 238 12.90 -24.25 -10.18
N SER A 239 11.76 -24.20 -9.49
CA SER A 239 10.51 -23.66 -10.06
C SER A 239 10.55 -22.14 -10.16
N ILE A 240 11.03 -21.49 -9.09
CA ILE A 240 11.12 -20.03 -8.97
C ILE A 240 12.37 -19.64 -8.17
N ILE A 241 12.73 -18.37 -8.24
CA ILE A 241 13.68 -17.75 -7.31
C ILE A 241 12.97 -16.56 -6.68
N GLU A 242 12.86 -16.59 -5.37
CA GLU A 242 12.27 -15.50 -4.58
C GLU A 242 13.35 -14.59 -4.02
N LEU A 243 13.10 -13.27 -4.08
CA LEU A 243 14.07 -12.27 -3.63
C LEU A 243 13.42 -11.31 -2.64
N LYS A 244 14.18 -10.94 -1.61
CA LYS A 244 13.91 -9.74 -0.81
C LYS A 244 14.86 -8.63 -1.19
N VAL A 245 14.33 -7.42 -1.22
CA VAL A 245 15.07 -6.19 -1.53
C VAL A 245 15.03 -5.26 -0.32
N ASP A 246 16.00 -4.34 -0.25
CA ASP A 246 16.12 -3.40 0.87
C ASP A 246 14.94 -2.40 0.88
N ASP A 247 14.57 -1.90 -0.29
CA ASP A 247 13.43 -1.00 -0.47
C ASP A 247 12.35 -1.67 -1.33
N VAL A 248 11.24 -1.99 -0.69
CA VAL A 248 10.08 -2.68 -1.30
C VAL A 248 9.48 -1.89 -2.47
N TRP A 249 9.53 -0.55 -2.40
CA TRP A 249 8.99 0.31 -3.44
C TRP A 249 9.88 0.35 -4.70
N GLN A 250 11.13 -0.03 -4.58
CA GLN A 250 12.04 -0.20 -5.73
C GLN A 250 11.95 -1.59 -6.36
N ALA A 251 11.19 -2.53 -5.77
CA ALA A 251 11.04 -3.89 -6.30
C ALA A 251 10.58 -3.95 -7.77
N PRO A 252 9.63 -3.11 -8.26
CA PRO A 252 9.25 -3.14 -9.68
C PRO A 252 10.40 -2.79 -10.62
N ALA A 253 11.15 -1.73 -10.32
CA ALA A 253 12.30 -1.33 -11.13
C ALA A 253 13.44 -2.36 -11.09
N LEU A 254 13.63 -3.01 -9.94
CA LEU A 254 14.61 -4.07 -9.77
C LEU A 254 14.18 -5.35 -10.51
N ALA A 255 12.90 -5.71 -10.46
CA ALA A 255 12.34 -6.83 -11.21
C ALA A 255 12.59 -6.66 -12.72
N GLU A 256 12.35 -5.48 -13.27
CA GLU A 256 12.62 -5.20 -14.69
C GLU A 256 14.10 -5.36 -15.04
N ARG A 257 15.01 -4.87 -14.21
CA ARG A 257 16.48 -5.03 -14.40
C ARG A 257 16.91 -6.49 -14.32
N LEU A 258 16.39 -7.24 -13.32
CA LEU A 258 16.65 -8.67 -13.17
C LEU A 258 16.11 -9.47 -14.35
N GLY A 259 14.90 -9.17 -14.80
CA GLY A 259 14.29 -9.83 -15.97
C GLY A 259 15.14 -9.67 -17.23
N ARG A 260 15.64 -8.46 -17.49
CA ARG A 260 16.55 -8.19 -18.62
C ARG A 260 17.90 -8.89 -18.49
N ALA A 261 18.48 -8.92 -17.29
CA ALA A 261 19.78 -9.54 -17.05
C ALA A 261 19.77 -11.06 -17.09
N THR A 262 18.65 -11.68 -16.68
CA THR A 262 18.52 -13.15 -16.54
C THR A 262 17.70 -13.80 -17.65
N ASN A 263 17.04 -13.00 -18.49
CA ASN A 263 16.07 -13.47 -19.50
C ASN A 263 14.94 -14.34 -18.88
N LEU A 264 14.60 -14.07 -17.63
CA LEU A 264 13.49 -14.69 -16.90
C LEU A 264 12.33 -13.70 -16.81
N LYS A 265 11.12 -14.24 -16.55
CA LYS A 265 9.98 -13.43 -16.20
C LYS A 265 10.14 -12.99 -14.75
N ALA A 266 10.40 -11.70 -14.53
CA ALA A 266 10.49 -11.14 -13.21
C ALA A 266 9.18 -10.41 -12.85
N LEU A 267 8.61 -10.76 -11.72
CA LEU A 267 7.37 -10.18 -11.20
C LEU A 267 7.67 -9.54 -9.85
N SER A 268 7.27 -8.29 -9.69
CA SER A 268 7.29 -7.66 -8.37
C SER A 268 6.09 -8.09 -7.52
N TRP A 269 6.14 -7.83 -6.23
CA TRP A 269 5.01 -8.06 -5.32
C TRP A 269 3.74 -7.30 -5.76
N LEU A 270 3.90 -6.13 -6.38
CA LEU A 270 2.80 -5.35 -6.96
C LEU A 270 2.16 -6.05 -8.16
N ASP A 271 2.97 -6.63 -9.06
CA ASP A 271 2.47 -7.34 -10.24
C ASP A 271 1.70 -8.60 -9.85
N ARG A 272 2.16 -9.31 -8.82
CA ARG A 272 1.46 -10.49 -8.28
C ARG A 272 0.16 -10.15 -7.56
N ASN A 273 0.04 -8.93 -7.06
CA ASN A 273 -1.12 -8.44 -6.31
C ASN A 273 -1.85 -7.30 -7.06
N ALA A 274 -2.16 -7.49 -8.34
CA ALA A 274 -2.80 -6.47 -9.18
C ALA A 274 -4.09 -5.90 -8.56
N ARG A 275 -4.92 -6.74 -7.93
CA ARG A 275 -6.14 -6.30 -7.22
C ARG A 275 -5.83 -5.38 -6.04
N LEU A 276 -4.76 -5.67 -5.31
CA LEU A 276 -4.30 -4.80 -4.22
C LEU A 276 -3.84 -3.46 -4.78
N GLN A 277 -3.06 -3.48 -5.86
CA GLN A 277 -2.60 -2.25 -6.52
C GLN A 277 -3.77 -1.38 -6.99
N GLU A 278 -4.80 -1.98 -7.59
CA GLU A 278 -6.04 -1.28 -7.96
C GLU A 278 -6.74 -0.71 -6.73
N GLY A 279 -6.85 -1.49 -5.65
CA GLY A 279 -7.42 -1.04 -4.38
C GLY A 279 -6.66 0.15 -3.77
N LEU A 280 -5.33 0.09 -3.73
CA LEU A 280 -4.49 1.19 -3.23
C LEU A 280 -4.62 2.45 -4.11
N ARG A 281 -4.70 2.32 -5.44
CA ARG A 281 -4.94 3.44 -6.36
C ARG A 281 -6.32 4.05 -6.15
N ALA A 282 -7.36 3.25 -6.05
CA ALA A 282 -8.72 3.71 -5.78
C ALA A 282 -8.81 4.45 -4.43
N GLN A 283 -8.17 3.90 -3.40
CA GLN A 283 -8.05 4.53 -2.08
C GLN A 283 -7.33 5.88 -2.14
N ALA A 284 -6.19 5.98 -2.84
CA ALA A 284 -5.45 7.23 -3.01
C ALA A 284 -6.28 8.28 -3.76
N SER A 285 -7.02 7.87 -4.79
CA SER A 285 -7.94 8.74 -5.53
C SER A 285 -9.07 9.27 -4.63
N THR A 286 -9.69 8.38 -3.85
CA THR A 286 -10.75 8.76 -2.89
C THR A 286 -10.22 9.71 -1.83
N ALA A 287 -9.03 9.45 -1.26
CA ALA A 287 -8.40 10.34 -0.31
C ALA A 287 -8.13 11.72 -0.91
N THR A 288 -7.65 11.77 -2.14
CA THR A 288 -7.41 13.03 -2.87
C THR A 288 -8.70 13.81 -3.08
N MET A 289 -9.79 13.15 -3.46
CA MET A 289 -11.10 13.79 -3.58
C MET A 289 -11.59 14.38 -2.26
N ILE A 290 -11.50 13.63 -1.15
CA ILE A 290 -11.93 14.13 0.17
C ILE A 290 -11.07 15.32 0.60
N LYS A 291 -9.75 15.26 0.40
CA LYS A 291 -8.83 16.38 0.66
C LYS A 291 -9.22 17.62 -0.16
N ALA A 292 -9.53 17.44 -1.46
CA ALA A 292 -9.98 18.53 -2.33
C ALA A 292 -11.30 19.15 -1.86
N PHE A 293 -12.29 18.33 -1.47
CA PHE A 293 -13.54 18.83 -0.89
C PHE A 293 -13.33 19.55 0.45
N SER A 294 -12.42 19.08 1.30
CA SER A 294 -12.04 19.79 2.53
C SER A 294 -11.49 21.18 2.23
N LEU A 295 -10.58 21.30 1.25
CA LEU A 295 -10.03 22.59 0.84
C LEU A 295 -11.11 23.50 0.22
N LEU A 296 -12.01 22.96 -0.58
CA LEU A 296 -13.14 23.70 -1.15
C LEU A 296 -14.06 24.24 -0.03
N THR A 297 -14.35 23.44 0.98
CA THR A 297 -15.14 23.84 2.14
C THR A 297 -14.47 24.98 2.90
N ILE A 298 -13.14 24.89 3.12
CA ILE A 298 -12.35 25.97 3.71
C ILE A 298 -12.47 27.24 2.86
N ALA A 299 -12.30 27.14 1.53
CA ALA A 299 -12.37 28.29 0.63
C ALA A 299 -13.73 28.99 0.70
N ILE A 300 -14.82 28.22 0.58
CA ILE A 300 -16.20 28.76 0.63
C ILE A 300 -16.46 29.40 2.00
N GLY A 301 -16.06 28.76 3.09
CA GLY A 301 -16.22 29.29 4.44
C GLY A 301 -15.51 30.61 4.64
N VAL A 302 -14.23 30.70 4.25
CA VAL A 302 -13.43 31.93 4.34
C VAL A 302 -14.00 33.03 3.43
N ALA A 303 -14.34 32.72 2.18
CA ALA A 303 -14.90 33.69 1.24
C ALA A 303 -16.23 34.27 1.72
N SER A 304 -17.17 33.40 2.15
CA SER A 304 -18.48 33.81 2.65
C SER A 304 -18.37 34.73 3.86
N ALA A 305 -17.50 34.38 4.75
CA ALA A 305 -17.34 35.13 5.97
C ALA A 305 -16.58 36.45 5.77
N LEU A 306 -15.59 36.50 4.92
CA LEU A 306 -14.94 37.75 4.54
C LEU A 306 -15.92 38.66 3.77
N TYR A 307 -16.78 38.11 2.93
CA TYR A 307 -17.82 38.86 2.26
C TYR A 307 -18.77 39.54 3.26
N LEU A 308 -19.22 38.80 4.29
CA LEU A 308 -20.03 39.33 5.37
C LEU A 308 -19.26 40.40 6.18
N SER A 309 -17.97 40.19 6.45
CA SER A 309 -17.11 41.15 7.12
C SER A 309 -17.00 42.47 6.34
N VAL A 310 -16.80 42.39 5.02
CA VAL A 310 -16.76 43.55 4.10
C VAL A 310 -18.09 44.28 4.12
N SER A 311 -19.20 43.56 4.02
CA SER A 311 -20.54 44.14 4.02
C SER A 311 -20.83 44.96 5.30
N ARG A 312 -20.49 44.39 6.46
CA ARG A 312 -20.69 45.07 7.76
C ARG A 312 -19.79 46.28 7.96
N ARG A 313 -18.64 46.36 7.29
CA ARG A 313 -17.67 47.46 7.42
C ARG A 313 -17.64 48.37 6.21
N ARG A 314 -18.71 48.36 5.39
CA ARG A 314 -18.80 49.17 4.16
C ARG A 314 -18.55 50.63 4.41
N SER A 315 -19.13 51.22 5.50
CA SER A 315 -18.92 52.60 5.89
C SER A 315 -17.49 52.91 6.31
N GLU A 316 -16.86 52.04 7.13
CA GLU A 316 -15.45 52.21 7.54
C GLU A 316 -14.51 52.20 6.34
N ILE A 317 -14.76 51.29 5.37
CA ILE A 317 -13.98 51.20 4.13
C ILE A 317 -14.16 52.45 3.28
N GLY A 318 -15.39 52.97 3.20
CA GLY A 318 -15.69 54.23 2.50
C GLY A 318 -14.93 55.43 3.08
N ILE A 319 -14.90 55.57 4.42
CA ILE A 319 -14.12 56.61 5.13
C ILE A 319 -12.62 56.44 4.82
N LEU A 320 -12.07 55.24 4.92
CA LEU A 320 -10.65 55.03 4.61
C LEU A 320 -10.30 55.41 3.16
N ARG A 321 -11.19 55.17 2.23
CA ARG A 321 -11.02 55.56 0.84
C ARG A 321 -11.15 57.06 0.60
N SER A 322 -11.99 57.75 1.35
CA SER A 322 -12.08 59.23 1.29
C SER A 322 -10.80 59.92 1.78
N PHE A 323 -10.08 59.28 2.73
CA PHE A 323 -8.72 59.68 3.14
C PHE A 323 -7.59 59.32 2.18
N GLY A 324 -7.91 58.83 0.97
CA GLY A 324 -6.95 58.55 -0.09
C GLY A 324 -6.29 57.18 -0.04
N ILE A 325 -6.77 56.24 0.76
CA ILE A 325 -6.25 54.86 0.77
C ILE A 325 -6.61 54.17 -0.56
N GLY A 326 -5.58 53.76 -1.29
CA GLY A 326 -5.74 53.14 -2.61
C GLY A 326 -6.40 51.78 -2.54
N ARG A 327 -7.09 51.38 -3.65
CA ARG A 327 -7.77 50.09 -3.79
C ARG A 327 -6.88 48.90 -3.48
N GLY A 328 -5.60 48.91 -3.90
CA GLY A 328 -4.64 47.84 -3.64
C GLY A 328 -4.31 47.63 -2.17
N ALA A 329 -4.34 48.69 -1.35
CA ALA A 329 -4.11 48.59 0.10
C ALA A 329 -5.30 47.87 0.79
N ILE A 330 -6.53 48.16 0.34
CA ILE A 330 -7.74 47.47 0.84
C ILE A 330 -7.69 45.97 0.48
N VAL A 331 -7.38 45.65 -0.77
CA VAL A 331 -7.25 44.25 -1.21
C VAL A 331 -6.20 43.51 -0.36
N ARG A 332 -5.01 44.10 -0.18
CA ARG A 332 -3.95 43.49 0.63
C ARG A 332 -4.39 43.28 2.08
N THR A 333 -5.13 44.22 2.66
CA THR A 333 -5.64 44.10 4.05
C THR A 333 -6.58 42.92 4.21
N PHE A 334 -7.54 42.72 3.31
CA PHE A 334 -8.48 41.60 3.38
C PHE A 334 -7.83 40.25 3.01
N VAL A 335 -6.88 40.23 2.08
CA VAL A 335 -6.09 39.02 1.76
C VAL A 335 -5.22 38.63 2.97
N LEU A 336 -4.58 39.58 3.61
CA LEU A 336 -3.84 39.35 4.87
C LEU A 336 -4.75 38.84 5.98
N GLN A 337 -5.98 39.39 6.10
CA GLN A 337 -6.96 38.88 7.05
C GLN A 337 -7.32 37.40 6.77
N GLY A 338 -7.58 37.03 5.51
CA GLY A 338 -7.83 35.65 5.10
C GLY A 338 -6.62 34.74 5.40
N LEU A 339 -5.41 35.20 5.11
CA LEU A 339 -4.18 34.48 5.43
C LEU A 339 -4.02 34.24 6.94
N LEU A 340 -4.28 35.26 7.78
CA LEU A 340 -4.20 35.13 9.24
C LEU A 340 -5.23 34.12 9.78
N ILE A 341 -6.48 34.18 9.28
CA ILE A 341 -7.53 33.23 9.64
C ILE A 341 -7.12 31.83 9.21
N GLY A 342 -6.65 31.68 7.95
CA GLY A 342 -6.17 30.42 7.41
C GLY A 342 -5.03 29.82 8.24
N THR A 343 -4.05 30.64 8.60
CA THR A 343 -2.90 30.21 9.42
C THR A 343 -3.33 29.78 10.81
N ALA A 344 -4.14 30.60 11.51
CA ALA A 344 -4.61 30.27 12.84
C ALA A 344 -5.49 29.00 12.85
N GLY A 345 -6.43 28.90 11.89
CA GLY A 345 -7.28 27.72 11.74
C GLY A 345 -6.50 26.48 11.37
N ALA A 346 -5.51 26.60 10.49
CA ALA A 346 -4.66 25.48 10.09
C ALA A 346 -3.81 24.94 11.24
N LEU A 347 -3.21 25.82 12.04
CA LEU A 347 -2.41 25.40 13.20
C LEU A 347 -3.29 24.72 14.26
N VAL A 348 -4.43 25.30 14.59
CA VAL A 348 -5.39 24.70 15.53
C VAL A 348 -5.92 23.38 14.98
N GLY A 349 -6.30 23.34 13.69
CA GLY A 349 -6.83 22.15 13.04
C GLY A 349 -5.80 21.02 12.96
N ALA A 350 -4.55 21.34 12.64
CA ALA A 350 -3.46 20.33 12.59
C ALA A 350 -3.18 19.76 13.99
N GLY A 351 -3.16 20.60 15.03
CA GLY A 351 -3.00 20.17 16.41
C GLY A 351 -4.15 19.28 16.90
N LEU A 352 -5.40 19.68 16.64
CA LEU A 352 -6.58 18.87 16.97
C LEU A 352 -6.63 17.57 16.16
N GLY A 353 -6.29 17.61 14.88
CA GLY A 353 -6.23 16.42 14.01
C GLY A 353 -5.20 15.41 14.48
N PHE A 354 -4.01 15.87 14.88
CA PHE A 354 -2.99 15.02 15.49
C PHE A 354 -3.48 14.41 16.82
N GLY A 355 -4.03 15.24 17.71
CA GLY A 355 -4.57 14.77 18.98
C GLY A 355 -5.68 13.74 18.81
N PHE A 356 -6.62 13.98 17.87
CA PHE A 356 -7.70 13.05 17.56
C PHE A 356 -7.20 11.72 16.99
N ALA A 357 -6.24 11.77 16.06
CA ALA A 357 -5.60 10.56 15.51
C ALA A 357 -4.88 9.77 16.61
N GLN A 358 -4.21 10.45 17.54
CA GLN A 358 -3.51 9.82 18.65
C GLN A 358 -4.48 9.14 19.63
N VAL A 359 -5.58 9.81 19.99
CA VAL A 359 -6.63 9.25 20.86
C VAL A 359 -7.22 7.99 20.22
N LEU A 360 -7.59 8.04 18.93
CA LEU A 360 -8.15 6.90 18.23
C LEU A 360 -7.16 5.73 18.14
N ARG A 361 -5.87 6.02 17.90
CA ARG A 361 -4.82 4.98 17.93
C ARG A 361 -4.80 4.25 19.27
N VAL A 362 -4.80 5.00 20.37
CA VAL A 362 -4.76 4.42 21.73
C VAL A 362 -6.02 3.63 22.04
N VAL A 363 -7.19 4.19 21.76
CA VAL A 363 -8.49 3.53 22.01
C VAL A 363 -8.68 2.29 21.15
N SER A 364 -8.13 2.27 19.94
CA SER A 364 -8.26 1.13 19.02
C SER A 364 -7.23 0.01 19.27
N MET A 365 -6.33 0.14 20.25
CA MET A 365 -5.37 -0.91 20.57
C MET A 365 -6.09 -2.16 21.10
N LYS A 366 -5.82 -3.31 20.45
CA LYS A 366 -6.25 -4.63 20.91
C LYS A 366 -5.34 -5.13 22.03
N ALA A 367 -5.81 -6.17 22.74
CA ALA A 367 -5.00 -6.88 23.73
C ALA A 367 -3.68 -7.45 23.16
N THR A 368 -3.59 -7.61 21.85
CA THR A 368 -2.39 -8.03 21.10
C THR A 368 -1.36 -6.92 20.86
N GLY A 369 -1.62 -5.69 21.35
CA GLY A 369 -0.74 -4.53 21.13
C GLY A 369 -0.83 -3.87 19.75
N ALA A 370 -1.62 -4.44 18.81
CA ALA A 370 -1.82 -3.88 17.49
C ALA A 370 -3.12 -3.06 17.42
N PRO A 371 -3.14 -1.85 16.82
CA PRO A 371 -4.35 -1.06 16.68
C PRO A 371 -5.34 -1.74 15.73
N SER A 372 -6.63 -1.77 16.11
CA SER A 372 -7.70 -2.32 15.24
C SER A 372 -7.92 -1.46 14.00
N ILE A 373 -7.76 -0.14 14.14
CA ILE A 373 -7.87 0.82 13.06
C ILE A 373 -6.45 1.27 12.67
N PRO A 374 -6.05 1.16 11.41
CA PRO A 374 -4.69 1.47 10.95
C PRO A 374 -4.49 2.99 10.80
N ILE A 375 -4.49 3.72 11.90
CA ILE A 375 -4.20 5.15 11.93
C ILE A 375 -2.76 5.36 12.36
N ASP A 376 -1.97 6.03 11.53
CA ASP A 376 -0.66 6.51 11.92
C ASP A 376 -0.66 8.04 12.05
N PRO A 377 -0.65 8.58 13.27
CA PRO A 377 -0.61 10.02 13.49
C PRO A 377 0.58 10.71 12.82
N ARG A 378 1.69 10.00 12.58
CA ARG A 378 2.88 10.57 11.93
C ARG A 378 2.69 10.79 10.43
N GLN A 379 1.72 10.13 9.81
CA GLN A 379 1.43 10.16 8.37
C GLN A 379 0.31 11.16 8.00
N GLY A 380 -0.03 12.11 8.88
CA GLY A 380 -1.16 13.05 8.70
C GLY A 380 -0.92 14.20 7.72
N GLU A 381 0.25 14.27 7.08
CA GLU A 381 0.60 15.33 6.12
C GLU A 381 0.37 16.76 6.66
N TYR A 382 0.65 16.98 7.94
CA TYR A 382 0.30 18.22 8.66
C TYR A 382 0.88 19.48 8.02
N LEU A 383 2.15 19.43 7.59
CA LEU A 383 2.79 20.58 6.93
C LEU A 383 2.10 20.93 5.61
N ALA A 384 1.78 19.91 4.82
CA ALA A 384 1.06 20.10 3.56
C ALA A 384 -0.35 20.66 3.81
N ALA A 385 -1.06 20.16 4.82
CA ALA A 385 -2.38 20.64 5.21
C ALA A 385 -2.34 22.12 5.62
N ILE A 386 -1.35 22.53 6.44
CA ILE A 386 -1.18 23.91 6.86
C ILE A 386 -0.91 24.80 5.64
N LEU A 387 0.05 24.46 4.79
CA LEU A 387 0.41 25.26 3.62
C LEU A 387 -0.74 25.37 2.62
N LEU A 388 -1.45 24.28 2.37
CA LEU A 388 -2.60 24.26 1.46
C LEU A 388 -3.78 25.06 2.01
N ALA A 389 -4.09 24.95 3.30
CA ALA A 389 -5.15 25.73 3.93
C ALA A 389 -4.82 27.24 3.95
N MET A 390 -3.57 27.61 4.21
CA MET A 390 -3.10 29.01 4.12
C MET A 390 -3.26 29.55 2.68
N ALA A 391 -2.77 28.81 1.70
CA ALA A 391 -2.87 29.21 0.29
C ALA A 391 -4.33 29.33 -0.15
N CYS A 392 -5.14 28.34 0.18
CA CYS A 392 -6.57 28.27 -0.14
C CYS A 392 -7.33 29.45 0.49
N SER A 393 -7.05 29.75 1.77
CA SER A 393 -7.67 30.88 2.48
C SER A 393 -7.26 32.23 1.89
N ALA A 394 -6.00 32.39 1.49
CA ALA A 394 -5.51 33.60 0.84
C ALA A 394 -6.18 33.81 -0.53
N ILE A 395 -6.29 32.74 -1.35
CA ILE A 395 -6.94 32.78 -2.66
C ILE A 395 -8.45 33.08 -2.50
N ALA A 396 -9.12 32.41 -1.57
CA ALA A 396 -10.54 32.61 -1.28
C ALA A 396 -10.86 34.05 -0.83
N ALA A 397 -9.91 34.71 -0.17
CA ALA A 397 -10.04 36.10 0.27
C ALA A 397 -9.98 37.12 -0.88
N VAL A 398 -9.46 36.75 -2.05
CA VAL A 398 -9.27 37.71 -3.17
C VAL A 398 -10.60 38.26 -3.67
N LEU A 399 -11.61 37.42 -3.86
CA LEU A 399 -12.92 37.85 -4.37
C LEU A 399 -13.62 38.85 -3.43
N PRO A 400 -13.78 38.58 -2.11
CA PRO A 400 -14.32 39.55 -1.19
C PRO A 400 -13.48 40.84 -1.07
N ALA A 401 -12.15 40.69 -1.10
CA ALA A 401 -11.23 41.83 -1.05
C ALA A 401 -11.37 42.76 -2.26
N TRP A 402 -11.52 42.16 -3.45
CA TRP A 402 -11.75 42.94 -4.67
C TRP A 402 -13.10 43.64 -4.66
N SER A 403 -14.16 42.99 -4.19
CA SER A 403 -15.47 43.64 -3.94
C SER A 403 -15.36 44.79 -2.99
N ALA A 404 -14.64 44.63 -1.86
CA ALA A 404 -14.40 45.69 -0.90
C ALA A 404 -13.68 46.91 -1.52
N SER A 405 -12.74 46.65 -2.44
CA SER A 405 -11.96 47.75 -3.08
C SER A 405 -12.78 48.63 -4.04
N LYS A 406 -13.96 48.16 -4.48
CA LYS A 406 -14.84 48.86 -5.42
C LYS A 406 -15.91 49.73 -4.72
N ILE A 407 -16.02 49.68 -3.39
CA ILE A 407 -17.01 50.46 -2.64
C ILE A 407 -16.82 51.95 -2.90
N ASP A 408 -17.87 52.66 -3.32
CA ASP A 408 -17.84 54.10 -3.53
C ASP A 408 -17.90 54.84 -2.17
N PRO A 409 -16.98 55.80 -1.91
CA PRO A 409 -16.97 56.55 -0.67
C PRO A 409 -18.28 57.33 -0.42
N LEU A 410 -18.91 57.84 -1.50
CA LEU A 410 -20.15 58.62 -1.39
C LEU A 410 -21.35 57.76 -0.97
N GLU A 411 -21.52 56.59 -1.61
CA GLU A 411 -22.58 55.65 -1.25
C GLU A 411 -22.38 55.03 0.14
N ALA A 412 -21.12 54.79 0.55
CA ALA A 412 -20.80 54.13 1.80
C ALA A 412 -21.04 55.02 3.05
N ILE A 413 -21.11 56.35 2.88
CA ILE A 413 -21.39 57.31 3.97
C ILE A 413 -22.91 57.54 4.10
N GLN A 414 -23.67 57.33 3.04
CA GLN A 414 -25.13 57.54 3.03
C GLN A 414 -25.95 56.29 3.42
N SER A 415 -25.33 55.11 3.50
CA SER A 415 -25.93 53.85 3.92
C SER A 415 -25.63 53.50 5.37
#